data_c2fa4bfe0cdebf5239554c0177fe715f
#
_entry.id   c2fa4bfe0cdebf5239554c0177fe715f
#
_cell.length_a   1.000
_cell.length_b   1.000
_cell.length_c   1.000
_cell.angle_alpha   90.00
_cell.angle_beta   90.00
_cell.angle_gamma   90.00
#
_symmetry.space_group_name_H-M   'P 1'
#
loop_
_entity.id
_entity.type
_entity.pdbx_description
1 polymer ?
#
loop_
_entity_poly.entity_id
_entity_poly.type
_entity_poly.pdbx_seq_one_letter_code
_entity_poly.pdbx_strand_id
1 'polypeptide(L)'
;RLYPITKGVSKQLLPVYDKPMVYYPLSVLMLAGIRDILLISTPQDLPGFRRLLGDGSDYGLRLEYAEQPSPDGLAQAFLIGEEFIGEDSVCLVLGDNIFHGAGFSGMLREAVRTAEEEHTATVFGYWVDDPERYGVAEFDKSGNCLSIEEKPQHPKSNYAVVGLYFYPNEVVEEAKSIRPSSRGELEITTVNQRFLSDGKLKVQTLGRGFAWLDTGTHDSLSEASTFIEVIEKRQGLKIACLEGIAYRQGWITAEKLREVAAPMLKNQYGQYLLKVIGEVERTGDANL
;
A
#
# COMPACT_ATOMS: atom_id res chain seq x y z
N ARG A 1 -15.46 -11.85 5.07
CA ARG A 1 -14.89 -13.02 4.36
C ARG A 1 -13.97 -13.85 5.28
N LEU A 2 -13.26 -13.25 6.23
CA LEU A 2 -12.30 -13.91 7.12
C LEU A 2 -12.86 -14.32 8.49
N TYR A 3 -14.20 -14.32 8.68
CA TYR A 3 -14.78 -14.86 9.90
C TYR A 3 -14.44 -16.36 10.04
N PRO A 4 -14.15 -16.85 11.27
CA PRO A 4 -14.25 -16.15 12.56
C PRO A 4 -12.98 -15.40 13.01
N ILE A 5 -11.85 -15.47 12.29
CA ILE A 5 -10.56 -14.89 12.75
C ILE A 5 -10.58 -13.36 12.87
N THR A 6 -11.47 -12.68 12.15
CA THR A 6 -11.65 -11.22 12.23
C THR A 6 -12.80 -10.80 13.17
N LYS A 7 -13.31 -11.71 14.02
CA LYS A 7 -14.41 -11.38 14.92
C LYS A 7 -14.00 -10.40 16.04
N GLY A 8 -12.75 -10.48 16.46
CA GLY A 8 -12.23 -9.68 17.58
C GLY A 8 -11.08 -8.75 17.21
N VAL A 9 -10.71 -8.67 15.92
CA VAL A 9 -9.57 -7.88 15.46
C VAL A 9 -9.76 -7.49 13.99
N SER A 10 -9.29 -6.28 13.64
CA SER A 10 -9.25 -5.87 12.24
C SER A 10 -8.40 -6.83 11.39
N LYS A 11 -8.80 -7.07 10.16
CA LYS A 11 -8.07 -7.88 9.20
C LYS A 11 -6.60 -7.44 9.07
N GLN A 12 -6.37 -6.15 8.97
CA GLN A 12 -5.05 -5.57 8.76
C GLN A 12 -4.12 -5.67 9.98
N LEU A 13 -4.66 -6.07 11.14
CA LEU A 13 -3.87 -6.39 12.34
C LEU A 13 -3.54 -7.88 12.47
N LEU A 14 -4.09 -8.73 11.58
CA LEU A 14 -3.71 -10.14 11.54
C LEU A 14 -2.24 -10.30 11.11
N PRO A 15 -1.56 -11.33 11.64
CA PRO A 15 -0.19 -11.59 11.23
C PRO A 15 -0.12 -12.12 9.79
N VAL A 16 0.86 -11.62 9.05
CA VAL A 16 1.34 -12.23 7.81
C VAL A 16 2.79 -12.60 8.05
N TYR A 17 3.04 -13.87 8.28
CA TYR A 17 4.29 -14.46 8.75
C TYR A 17 4.72 -13.87 10.11
N ASP A 18 5.67 -12.94 10.16
CA ASP A 18 6.32 -12.45 11.39
C ASP A 18 5.92 -11.03 11.82
N LYS A 19 4.97 -10.39 11.10
CA LYS A 19 4.52 -9.02 11.39
C LYS A 19 3.06 -8.79 11.03
N PRO A 20 2.41 -7.74 11.59
CA PRO A 20 1.04 -7.39 11.24
C PRO A 20 0.90 -7.02 9.75
N MET A 21 -0.22 -7.37 9.13
CA MET A 21 -0.50 -7.11 7.72
C MET A 21 -0.32 -5.64 7.33
N VAL A 22 -0.72 -4.71 8.17
CA VAL A 22 -0.61 -3.25 7.91
C VAL A 22 0.83 -2.77 7.68
N TYR A 23 1.85 -3.52 8.13
CA TYR A 23 3.24 -3.18 7.86
C TYR A 23 3.58 -3.20 6.36
N TYR A 24 2.94 -4.09 5.59
CA TYR A 24 3.21 -4.21 4.16
C TYR A 24 2.78 -2.97 3.37
N PRO A 25 1.53 -2.48 3.43
CA PRO A 25 1.17 -1.24 2.77
C PRO A 25 1.91 -0.01 3.33
N LEU A 26 2.18 0.05 4.64
CA LEU A 26 3.01 1.13 5.20
C LEU A 26 4.41 1.13 4.60
N SER A 27 5.02 -0.05 4.42
CA SER A 27 6.34 -0.14 3.78
C SER A 27 6.35 0.39 2.34
N VAL A 28 5.26 0.22 1.60
CA VAL A 28 5.12 0.77 0.24
C VAL A 28 5.19 2.29 0.25
N LEU A 29 4.44 2.94 1.15
CA LEU A 29 4.46 4.39 1.32
C LEU A 29 5.86 4.88 1.73
N MET A 30 6.51 4.19 2.66
CA MET A 30 7.88 4.51 3.08
C MET A 30 8.88 4.37 1.93
N LEU A 31 8.79 3.32 1.12
CA LEU A 31 9.66 3.11 -0.06
C LEU A 31 9.43 4.16 -1.15
N ALA A 32 8.22 4.72 -1.23
CA ALA A 32 7.89 5.88 -2.07
C ALA A 32 8.46 7.21 -1.52
N GLY A 33 8.97 7.22 -0.29
CA GLY A 33 9.48 8.44 0.39
C GLY A 33 8.41 9.20 1.18
N ILE A 34 7.20 8.67 1.32
CA ILE A 34 6.06 9.32 1.98
C ILE A 34 6.18 9.10 3.50
N ARG A 35 6.10 10.20 4.26
CA ARG A 35 6.23 10.21 5.73
C ARG A 35 4.97 10.65 6.47
N ASP A 36 4.16 11.48 5.83
CA ASP A 36 2.87 11.94 6.36
C ASP A 36 1.80 10.96 5.90
N ILE A 37 1.17 10.27 6.84
CA ILE A 37 0.26 9.16 6.53
C ILE A 37 -1.00 9.30 7.37
N LEU A 38 -2.15 9.29 6.71
CA LEU A 38 -3.46 9.17 7.34
C LEU A 38 -3.94 7.72 7.28
N LEU A 39 -4.12 7.09 8.43
CA LEU A 39 -4.71 5.77 8.52
C LEU A 39 -6.22 5.90 8.76
N ILE A 40 -6.99 5.43 7.79
CA ILE A 40 -8.46 5.46 7.85
C ILE A 40 -8.97 4.06 8.19
N SER A 41 -9.80 3.95 9.21
CA SER A 41 -10.38 2.66 9.65
C SER A 41 -11.72 2.87 10.34
N THR A 42 -12.39 1.77 10.70
CA THR A 42 -13.64 1.86 11.47
C THR A 42 -13.37 2.38 12.89
N PRO A 43 -14.35 3.04 13.53
CA PRO A 43 -14.21 3.50 14.92
C PRO A 43 -13.83 2.37 15.88
N GLN A 44 -14.29 1.14 15.63
CA GLN A 44 -14.02 -0.04 16.47
C GLN A 44 -12.57 -0.52 16.35
N ASP A 45 -11.98 -0.45 15.16
CA ASP A 45 -10.65 -0.98 14.88
C ASP A 45 -9.52 0.04 15.12
N LEU A 46 -9.82 1.33 15.00
CA LEU A 46 -8.84 2.42 15.10
C LEU A 46 -7.99 2.39 16.39
N PRO A 47 -8.55 2.07 17.57
CA PRO A 47 -7.75 1.93 18.80
C PRO A 47 -6.67 0.85 18.72
N GLY A 48 -6.89 -0.21 17.92
CA GLY A 48 -5.92 -1.27 17.68
C GLY A 48 -4.71 -0.76 16.89
N PHE A 49 -4.97 0.02 15.83
CA PHE A 49 -3.91 0.64 15.02
C PHE A 49 -3.12 1.67 15.82
N ARG A 50 -3.79 2.55 16.58
CA ARG A 50 -3.12 3.52 17.45
C ARG A 50 -2.21 2.86 18.48
N ARG A 51 -2.64 1.74 19.05
CA ARG A 51 -1.84 0.97 20.03
C ARG A 51 -0.63 0.31 19.37
N LEU A 52 -0.75 -0.16 18.12
CA LEU A 52 0.33 -0.81 17.39
C LEU A 52 1.37 0.19 16.87
N LEU A 53 0.93 1.30 16.27
CA LEU A 53 1.77 2.18 15.47
C LEU A 53 2.10 3.52 16.15
N GLY A 54 1.39 3.85 17.24
CA GLY A 54 1.57 5.12 17.96
C GLY A 54 1.33 6.34 17.07
N ASP A 55 2.20 7.30 17.16
CA ASP A 55 2.24 8.51 16.32
C ASP A 55 3.17 8.34 15.09
N GLY A 56 3.78 7.16 14.93
CA GLY A 56 4.71 6.86 13.84
C GLY A 56 6.16 7.25 14.11
N SER A 57 6.48 7.90 15.21
CA SER A 57 7.83 8.41 15.52
C SER A 57 8.89 7.31 15.60
N ASP A 58 8.52 6.09 15.99
CA ASP A 58 9.41 4.93 16.01
C ASP A 58 9.87 4.51 14.60
N TYR A 59 9.14 4.90 13.58
CA TYR A 59 9.43 4.65 12.17
C TYR A 59 9.85 5.90 11.40
N GLY A 60 10.04 7.03 12.08
CA GLY A 60 10.31 8.31 11.45
C GLY A 60 9.15 8.85 10.61
N LEU A 61 7.93 8.39 10.88
CA LEU A 61 6.69 8.81 10.24
C LEU A 61 5.93 9.80 11.10
N ARG A 62 4.96 10.49 10.48
CA ARG A 62 3.89 11.22 11.14
C ARG A 62 2.57 10.54 10.79
N LEU A 63 1.97 9.86 11.77
CA LEU A 63 0.72 9.12 11.59
C LEU A 63 -0.44 9.91 12.18
N GLU A 64 -1.43 10.17 11.32
CA GLU A 64 -2.75 10.63 11.71
C GLU A 64 -3.78 9.52 11.50
N TYR A 65 -4.93 9.67 12.13
CA TYR A 65 -5.95 8.63 12.16
C TYR A 65 -7.32 9.24 11.98
N ALA A 66 -8.10 8.70 11.04
CA ALA A 66 -9.46 9.13 10.78
C ALA A 66 -10.43 7.95 10.77
N GLU A 67 -11.68 8.23 11.11
CA GLU A 67 -12.74 7.24 11.15
C GLU A 67 -13.50 7.20 9.83
N GLN A 68 -13.75 5.98 9.35
CA GLN A 68 -14.73 5.68 8.31
C GLN A 68 -15.84 4.83 8.93
N PRO A 69 -16.99 5.45 9.30
CA PRO A 69 -18.05 4.74 10.01
C PRO A 69 -18.77 3.68 9.17
N SER A 70 -18.82 3.88 7.84
CA SER A 70 -19.49 2.98 6.88
C SER A 70 -18.61 2.73 5.64
N PRO A 71 -18.72 1.56 5.01
CA PRO A 71 -17.93 1.20 3.83
C PRO A 71 -18.53 1.78 2.54
N ASP A 72 -18.56 3.11 2.42
CA ASP A 72 -19.22 3.82 1.31
C ASP A 72 -18.35 3.92 0.04
N GLY A 73 -17.29 3.13 -0.03
CA GLY A 73 -16.39 3.01 -1.17
C GLY A 73 -14.99 3.60 -0.93
N LEU A 74 -14.04 3.22 -1.80
CA LEU A 74 -12.64 3.61 -1.63
C LEU A 74 -12.40 5.11 -1.87
N ALA A 75 -13.14 5.73 -2.81
CA ALA A 75 -12.98 7.15 -3.09
C ALA A 75 -13.43 8.05 -1.93
N GLN A 76 -14.22 7.54 -0.97
CA GLN A 76 -14.56 8.26 0.25
C GLN A 76 -13.30 8.63 1.07
N ALA A 77 -12.20 7.89 0.93
CA ALA A 77 -10.95 8.20 1.63
C ALA A 77 -10.44 9.62 1.33
N PHE A 78 -10.63 10.12 0.11
CA PHE A 78 -10.23 11.49 -0.26
C PHE A 78 -11.12 12.55 0.37
N LEU A 79 -12.40 12.24 0.62
CA LEU A 79 -13.33 13.15 1.31
C LEU A 79 -13.04 13.20 2.81
N ILE A 80 -12.76 12.05 3.42
CA ILE A 80 -12.37 11.95 4.83
C ILE A 80 -11.01 12.62 5.06
N GLY A 81 -10.08 12.44 4.13
CA GLY A 81 -8.72 12.95 4.22
C GLY A 81 -8.52 14.35 3.62
N GLU A 82 -9.55 15.06 3.21
CA GLU A 82 -9.42 16.35 2.49
C GLU A 82 -8.56 17.37 3.25
N GLU A 83 -8.81 17.54 4.54
CA GLU A 83 -8.03 18.47 5.38
C GLU A 83 -6.57 18.02 5.53
N PHE A 84 -6.34 16.70 5.66
CA PHE A 84 -5.01 16.12 5.73
C PHE A 84 -4.26 16.26 4.40
N ILE A 85 -4.92 16.04 3.27
CA ILE A 85 -4.33 16.16 1.93
C ILE A 85 -3.95 17.62 1.65
N GLY A 86 -4.81 18.57 2.02
CA GLY A 86 -4.60 19.97 1.74
C GLY A 86 -4.41 20.25 0.25
N GLU A 87 -3.27 20.79 -0.13
CA GLU A 87 -2.92 21.11 -1.53
C GLU A 87 -1.93 20.09 -2.15
N ASP A 88 -1.57 19.03 -1.41
CA ASP A 88 -0.56 18.07 -1.85
C ASP A 88 -1.14 16.99 -2.78
N SER A 89 -0.27 16.36 -3.56
CA SER A 89 -0.56 15.09 -4.21
C SER A 89 -0.71 13.98 -3.17
N VAL A 90 -1.43 12.92 -3.49
CA VAL A 90 -1.76 11.87 -2.52
C VAL A 90 -1.54 10.46 -3.07
N CYS A 91 -1.04 9.56 -2.24
CA CYS A 91 -1.01 8.13 -2.49
C CYS A 91 -2.06 7.43 -1.63
N LEU A 92 -2.89 6.60 -2.26
CA LEU A 92 -3.81 5.69 -1.57
C LEU A 92 -3.31 4.26 -1.73
N VAL A 93 -3.13 3.55 -0.62
CA VAL A 93 -2.82 2.12 -0.63
C VAL A 93 -3.84 1.36 0.23
N LEU A 94 -4.27 0.20 -0.26
CA LEU A 94 -5.21 -0.64 0.49
C LEU A 94 -4.48 -1.43 1.56
N GLY A 95 -5.01 -1.41 2.78
CA GLY A 95 -4.39 -1.96 3.99
C GLY A 95 -4.20 -3.49 4.00
N ASP A 96 -4.72 -4.19 2.99
CA ASP A 96 -4.66 -5.65 2.85
C ASP A 96 -3.91 -6.11 1.59
N ASN A 97 -3.24 -5.19 0.90
CA ASN A 97 -2.44 -5.50 -0.28
C ASN A 97 -0.96 -5.63 0.08
N ILE A 98 -0.33 -6.68 -0.41
CA ILE A 98 1.09 -6.96 -0.24
C ILE A 98 1.76 -6.90 -1.61
N PHE A 99 2.85 -6.15 -1.70
CA PHE A 99 3.63 -6.01 -2.92
C PHE A 99 5.09 -6.43 -2.67
N HIS A 100 5.64 -7.20 -3.57
CA HIS A 100 7.07 -7.55 -3.55
C HIS A 100 7.60 -7.72 -4.97
N GLY A 101 8.73 -7.08 -5.28
CA GLY A 101 9.38 -7.23 -6.57
C GLY A 101 10.60 -6.32 -6.72
N ALA A 102 11.53 -6.74 -7.59
CA ALA A 102 12.73 -5.98 -7.87
C ALA A 102 12.40 -4.64 -8.57
N GLY A 103 13.07 -3.56 -8.17
CA GLY A 103 12.90 -2.24 -8.79
C GLY A 103 11.64 -1.48 -8.32
N PHE A 104 10.86 -2.03 -7.39
CA PHE A 104 9.59 -1.44 -6.96
C PHE A 104 9.74 -0.03 -6.43
N SER A 105 10.76 0.25 -5.61
CA SER A 105 11.04 1.60 -5.09
C SER A 105 11.25 2.64 -6.20
N GLY A 106 11.86 2.24 -7.34
CA GLY A 106 12.01 3.12 -8.50
C GLY A 106 10.67 3.45 -9.15
N MET A 107 9.80 2.45 -9.31
CA MET A 107 8.44 2.63 -9.85
C MET A 107 7.59 3.54 -8.95
N LEU A 108 7.70 3.37 -7.62
CA LEU A 108 6.99 4.21 -6.64
C LEU A 108 7.43 5.67 -6.72
N ARG A 109 8.74 5.93 -6.74
CA ARG A 109 9.27 7.31 -6.86
C ARG A 109 8.88 7.96 -8.18
N GLU A 110 8.84 7.20 -9.28
CA GLU A 110 8.36 7.70 -10.56
C GLU A 110 6.86 8.06 -10.51
N ALA A 111 6.04 7.26 -9.81
CA ALA A 111 4.62 7.55 -9.62
C ALA A 111 4.41 8.83 -8.78
N VAL A 112 5.21 9.04 -7.73
CA VAL A 112 5.22 10.30 -6.95
C VAL A 112 5.55 11.47 -7.86
N ARG A 113 6.68 11.40 -8.59
CA ARG A 113 7.09 12.46 -9.52
C ARG A 113 6.03 12.78 -10.57
N THR A 114 5.39 11.75 -11.12
CA THR A 114 4.33 11.90 -12.12
C THR A 114 3.12 12.65 -11.55
N ALA A 115 2.74 12.36 -10.30
CA ALA A 115 1.63 13.05 -9.65
C ALA A 115 1.97 14.51 -9.32
N GLU A 116 3.18 14.77 -8.81
CA GLU A 116 3.61 16.10 -8.36
C GLU A 116 3.98 17.03 -9.50
N GLU A 117 4.75 16.55 -10.50
CA GLU A 117 5.32 17.40 -11.56
C GLU A 117 4.47 17.39 -12.83
N GLU A 118 3.83 16.27 -13.18
CA GLU A 118 3.06 16.11 -14.42
C GLU A 118 1.54 16.22 -14.19
N HIS A 119 1.09 16.37 -12.95
CA HIS A 119 -0.34 16.39 -12.59
C HIS A 119 -1.12 15.24 -13.21
N THR A 120 -0.50 14.06 -13.19
CA THR A 120 -1.03 12.85 -13.84
C THR A 120 -1.11 11.73 -12.82
N ALA A 121 -2.25 11.07 -12.75
CA ALA A 121 -2.46 9.92 -11.88
C ALA A 121 -1.68 8.69 -12.37
N THR A 122 -1.20 7.88 -11.44
CA THR A 122 -0.60 6.58 -11.74
C THR A 122 -1.29 5.47 -10.96
N VAL A 123 -1.73 4.44 -11.67
CA VAL A 123 -2.25 3.20 -11.09
C VAL A 123 -1.42 2.02 -11.58
N PHE A 124 -1.51 0.88 -10.91
CA PHE A 124 -0.71 -0.30 -11.25
C PHE A 124 -1.60 -1.44 -11.71
N GLY A 125 -1.20 -2.07 -12.82
CA GLY A 125 -1.86 -3.24 -13.39
C GLY A 125 -1.04 -4.51 -13.13
N TYR A 126 -1.70 -5.57 -12.68
CA TYR A 126 -1.11 -6.88 -12.43
C TYR A 126 -1.87 -7.97 -13.17
N TRP A 127 -1.16 -8.88 -13.84
CA TRP A 127 -1.77 -9.97 -14.58
C TRP A 127 -2.31 -11.04 -13.66
N VAL A 128 -3.62 -11.35 -13.77
CA VAL A 128 -4.33 -12.35 -12.98
C VAL A 128 -5.13 -13.30 -13.86
N ASP A 129 -5.49 -14.47 -13.33
CA ASP A 129 -6.32 -15.46 -14.06
C ASP A 129 -7.83 -15.22 -13.86
N ASP A 130 -8.21 -14.45 -12.84
CA ASP A 130 -9.59 -14.16 -12.43
C ASP A 130 -9.90 -12.64 -12.43
N PRO A 131 -9.71 -11.93 -13.56
CA PRO A 131 -9.78 -10.46 -13.62
C PRO A 131 -11.16 -9.89 -13.27
N GLU A 132 -12.25 -10.65 -13.44
CA GLU A 132 -13.63 -10.22 -13.15
C GLU A 132 -13.87 -9.85 -11.68
N ARG A 133 -12.94 -10.16 -10.80
CA ARG A 133 -13.01 -9.81 -9.37
C ARG A 133 -12.56 -8.39 -9.06
N TYR A 134 -11.89 -7.72 -10.01
CA TYR A 134 -11.15 -6.46 -9.82
C TYR A 134 -11.61 -5.40 -10.80
N GLY A 135 -11.11 -4.18 -10.64
CA GLY A 135 -11.06 -3.22 -11.73
C GLY A 135 -10.10 -3.73 -12.80
N VAL A 136 -10.51 -3.71 -14.07
CA VAL A 136 -9.72 -4.26 -15.18
C VAL A 136 -9.32 -3.16 -16.16
N ALA A 137 -8.02 -3.05 -16.44
CA ALA A 137 -7.48 -2.12 -17.42
C ALA A 137 -7.31 -2.79 -18.79
N GLU A 138 -7.81 -2.13 -19.84
CA GLU A 138 -7.64 -2.54 -21.24
C GLU A 138 -6.52 -1.72 -21.88
N PHE A 139 -5.70 -2.35 -22.70
CA PHE A 139 -4.58 -1.70 -23.37
C PHE A 139 -4.64 -1.85 -24.89
N ASP A 140 -4.14 -0.85 -25.62
CA ASP A 140 -3.85 -0.98 -27.03
C ASP A 140 -2.51 -1.73 -27.26
N LYS A 141 -2.17 -1.95 -28.55
CA LYS A 141 -0.92 -2.62 -28.95
C LYS A 141 0.34 -1.82 -28.57
N SER A 142 0.20 -0.55 -28.29
CA SER A 142 1.29 0.36 -27.89
C SER A 142 1.43 0.45 -26.37
N GLY A 143 0.54 -0.20 -25.59
CA GLY A 143 0.53 -0.19 -24.12
C GLY A 143 -0.20 0.99 -23.50
N ASN A 144 -0.95 1.78 -24.28
CA ASN A 144 -1.78 2.84 -23.74
C ASN A 144 -3.06 2.25 -23.14
N CYS A 145 -3.48 2.74 -21.98
CA CYS A 145 -4.75 2.35 -21.38
C CYS A 145 -5.92 2.93 -22.18
N LEU A 146 -6.83 2.06 -22.60
CA LEU A 146 -8.03 2.43 -23.35
C LEU A 146 -9.25 2.57 -22.48
N SER A 147 -9.40 1.69 -21.50
CA SER A 147 -10.53 1.67 -20.58
C SER A 147 -10.16 1.04 -19.25
N ILE A 148 -10.91 1.39 -18.18
CA ILE A 148 -10.89 0.70 -16.90
C ILE A 148 -12.34 0.40 -16.53
N GLU A 149 -12.65 -0.88 -16.23
CA GLU A 149 -14.00 -1.31 -15.87
C GLU A 149 -14.00 -2.01 -14.49
N GLU A 150 -14.94 -1.62 -13.63
CA GLU A 150 -15.08 -2.24 -12.31
C GLU A 150 -15.79 -3.58 -12.42
N LYS A 151 -15.12 -4.66 -12.03
CA LYS A 151 -15.66 -6.03 -11.96
C LYS A 151 -16.49 -6.42 -13.18
N PRO A 152 -15.92 -6.32 -14.39
CA PRO A 152 -16.66 -6.60 -15.63
C PRO A 152 -17.07 -8.07 -15.70
N GLN A 153 -18.27 -8.35 -16.18
CA GLN A 153 -18.72 -9.73 -16.44
C GLN A 153 -17.94 -10.40 -17.58
N HIS A 154 -17.44 -9.59 -18.51
CA HIS A 154 -16.62 -10.03 -19.65
C HIS A 154 -15.36 -9.15 -19.71
N PRO A 155 -14.31 -9.51 -18.95
CA PRO A 155 -13.08 -8.74 -18.90
C PRO A 155 -12.43 -8.62 -20.29
N LYS A 156 -11.97 -7.42 -20.64
CA LYS A 156 -11.28 -7.17 -21.91
C LYS A 156 -9.78 -7.46 -21.85
N SER A 157 -9.25 -7.65 -20.65
CA SER A 157 -7.88 -8.06 -20.41
C SER A 157 -7.76 -8.81 -19.09
N ASN A 158 -6.55 -9.35 -18.81
CA ASN A 158 -6.22 -9.98 -17.52
C ASN A 158 -5.51 -9.01 -16.56
N TYR A 159 -5.40 -7.71 -16.88
CA TYR A 159 -4.73 -6.77 -16.00
C TYR A 159 -5.69 -6.19 -14.96
N ALA A 160 -5.61 -6.72 -13.74
CA ALA A 160 -6.28 -6.15 -12.57
C ALA A 160 -5.59 -4.85 -12.14
N VAL A 161 -6.38 -3.82 -11.86
CA VAL A 161 -5.89 -2.61 -11.18
C VAL A 161 -5.77 -2.92 -9.70
N VAL A 162 -4.54 -2.87 -9.19
CA VAL A 162 -4.25 -3.25 -7.80
C VAL A 162 -4.50 -2.09 -6.83
N GLY A 163 -4.56 -2.38 -5.55
CA GLY A 163 -4.90 -1.41 -4.50
C GLY A 163 -3.76 -0.43 -4.15
N LEU A 164 -3.19 0.23 -5.16
CA LEU A 164 -2.13 1.23 -5.02
C LEU A 164 -2.32 2.31 -6.09
N TYR A 165 -2.50 3.54 -5.65
CA TYR A 165 -2.91 4.66 -6.50
C TYR A 165 -2.13 5.91 -6.12
N PHE A 166 -1.62 6.64 -7.12
CA PHE A 166 -0.98 7.95 -6.94
C PHE A 166 -1.78 8.97 -7.72
N TYR A 167 -2.18 10.04 -7.07
CA TYR A 167 -2.99 11.09 -7.68
C TYR A 167 -2.42 12.48 -7.41
N PRO A 168 -2.54 13.40 -8.36
CA PRO A 168 -2.41 14.81 -8.08
C PRO A 168 -3.58 15.29 -7.19
N ASN A 169 -3.46 16.49 -6.63
CA ASN A 169 -4.43 17.07 -5.69
C ASN A 169 -5.87 17.10 -6.22
N GLU A 170 -6.03 17.23 -7.53
CA GLU A 170 -7.33 17.27 -8.21
C GLU A 170 -8.25 16.07 -7.87
N VAL A 171 -7.68 14.98 -7.36
CA VAL A 171 -8.45 13.79 -6.95
C VAL A 171 -9.51 14.10 -5.91
N VAL A 172 -9.30 15.09 -5.04
CA VAL A 172 -10.27 15.50 -4.01
C VAL A 172 -11.54 16.02 -4.66
N GLU A 173 -11.42 16.92 -5.64
CA GLU A 173 -12.56 17.46 -6.37
C GLU A 173 -13.22 16.39 -7.26
N GLU A 174 -12.44 15.51 -7.85
CA GLU A 174 -12.98 14.36 -8.59
C GLU A 174 -13.81 13.46 -7.67
N ALA A 175 -13.32 13.14 -6.49
CA ALA A 175 -14.03 12.32 -5.51
C ALA A 175 -15.34 12.98 -5.02
N LYS A 176 -15.39 14.32 -4.88
CA LYS A 176 -16.62 15.07 -4.56
C LYS A 176 -17.66 15.00 -5.66
N SER A 177 -17.23 14.90 -6.90
CA SER A 177 -18.08 15.00 -8.09
C SER A 177 -18.68 13.67 -8.54
N ILE A 178 -18.15 12.52 -8.10
CA ILE A 178 -18.69 11.20 -8.45
C ILE A 178 -19.95 10.89 -7.65
N ARG A 179 -20.76 9.98 -8.18
CA ARG A 179 -21.97 9.46 -7.51
C ARG A 179 -21.76 8.00 -7.12
N PRO A 180 -22.41 7.54 -6.05
CA PRO A 180 -22.39 6.13 -5.71
C PRO A 180 -22.85 5.25 -6.88
N SER A 181 -22.16 4.12 -7.06
CA SER A 181 -22.50 3.11 -8.05
C SER A 181 -23.81 2.40 -7.70
N SER A 182 -24.24 1.45 -8.54
CA SER A 182 -25.39 0.56 -8.24
C SER A 182 -25.18 -0.26 -6.96
N ARG A 183 -23.94 -0.38 -6.46
CA ARG A 183 -23.61 -1.02 -5.18
C ARG A 183 -23.69 -0.06 -3.98
N GLY A 184 -23.98 1.22 -4.22
CA GLY A 184 -23.99 2.26 -3.19
C GLY A 184 -22.62 2.78 -2.79
N GLU A 185 -21.54 2.42 -3.54
CA GLU A 185 -20.16 2.74 -3.23
C GLU A 185 -19.62 3.87 -4.12
N LEU A 186 -18.82 4.77 -3.57
CA LEU A 186 -17.98 5.73 -4.30
C LEU A 186 -16.77 4.98 -4.86
N GLU A 187 -16.88 4.56 -6.10
CA GLU A 187 -15.91 3.66 -6.74
C GLU A 187 -14.63 4.40 -7.12
N ILE A 188 -13.49 3.85 -6.73
CA ILE A 188 -12.18 4.34 -7.17
C ILE A 188 -12.01 4.21 -8.69
N THR A 189 -12.63 3.20 -9.29
CA THR A 189 -12.64 2.99 -10.74
C THR A 189 -13.28 4.17 -11.48
N THR A 190 -14.33 4.77 -10.93
CA THR A 190 -14.95 5.97 -11.50
C THR A 190 -14.00 7.18 -11.49
N VAL A 191 -13.22 7.34 -10.42
CA VAL A 191 -12.16 8.36 -10.35
C VAL A 191 -11.11 8.10 -11.42
N ASN A 192 -10.62 6.87 -11.53
CA ASN A 192 -9.64 6.48 -12.56
C ASN A 192 -10.15 6.73 -13.99
N GLN A 193 -11.43 6.44 -14.27
CA GLN A 193 -12.06 6.70 -15.58
C GLN A 193 -12.06 8.19 -15.93
N ARG A 194 -12.25 9.08 -14.94
CA ARG A 194 -12.19 10.52 -15.17
C ARG A 194 -10.80 10.98 -15.53
N PHE A 195 -9.80 10.60 -14.74
CA PHE A 195 -8.40 10.89 -15.07
C PHE A 195 -8.00 10.31 -16.45
N LEU A 196 -8.52 9.12 -16.80
CA LEU A 196 -8.28 8.53 -18.10
C LEU A 196 -8.92 9.35 -19.23
N SER A 197 -10.19 9.79 -19.06
CA SER A 197 -10.89 10.60 -20.06
C SER A 197 -10.22 11.95 -20.30
N ASP A 198 -9.57 12.50 -19.29
CA ASP A 198 -8.83 13.76 -19.37
C ASP A 198 -7.39 13.59 -19.88
N GLY A 199 -7.00 12.36 -20.24
CA GLY A 199 -5.64 12.03 -20.67
C GLY A 199 -4.59 12.14 -19.57
N LYS A 200 -5.01 12.10 -18.31
CA LYS A 200 -4.18 12.28 -17.11
C LYS A 200 -4.05 11.01 -16.28
N LEU A 201 -4.08 9.84 -16.89
CA LEU A 201 -3.89 8.56 -16.21
C LEU A 201 -2.78 7.74 -16.88
N LYS A 202 -1.81 7.31 -16.11
CA LYS A 202 -0.82 6.29 -16.47
C LYS A 202 -1.15 4.97 -15.78
N VAL A 203 -1.06 3.86 -16.50
CA VAL A 203 -1.12 2.52 -15.92
C VAL A 203 0.25 1.88 -16.05
N GLN A 204 0.94 1.67 -14.92
CA GLN A 204 2.20 0.94 -14.90
C GLN A 204 1.92 -0.54 -14.66
N THR A 205 2.45 -1.42 -15.51
CA THR A 205 2.28 -2.87 -15.32
C THR A 205 3.37 -3.44 -14.43
N LEU A 206 2.96 -4.16 -13.40
CA LEU A 206 3.83 -4.99 -12.59
C LEU A 206 4.16 -6.26 -13.38
N GLY A 207 5.41 -6.37 -13.81
CA GLY A 207 5.87 -7.43 -14.71
C GLY A 207 6.09 -8.77 -14.01
N ARG A 208 6.62 -9.74 -14.74
CA ARG A 208 7.01 -11.04 -14.21
C ARG A 208 8.08 -10.85 -13.13
N GLY A 209 7.95 -11.58 -12.03
CA GLY A 209 8.84 -11.43 -10.88
C GLY A 209 8.30 -10.49 -9.79
N PHE A 210 7.19 -9.78 -10.05
CA PHE A 210 6.40 -9.16 -9.00
C PHE A 210 5.42 -10.17 -8.38
N ALA A 211 5.21 -10.04 -7.09
CA ALA A 211 4.11 -10.65 -6.38
C ALA A 211 3.20 -9.53 -5.86
N TRP A 212 1.93 -9.61 -6.24
CA TRP A 212 0.83 -8.90 -5.62
C TRP A 212 -0.08 -9.92 -4.96
N LEU A 213 -0.28 -9.80 -3.66
CA LEU A 213 -1.06 -10.74 -2.87
C LEU A 213 -2.25 -10.00 -2.27
N ASP A 214 -3.44 -10.43 -2.65
CA ASP A 214 -4.71 -10.04 -2.05
C ASP A 214 -5.03 -11.01 -0.92
N THR A 215 -5.00 -10.54 0.32
CA THR A 215 -5.25 -11.36 1.51
C THR A 215 -6.74 -11.47 1.86
N GLY A 216 -7.62 -11.53 0.86
CA GLY A 216 -9.08 -11.46 0.99
C GLY A 216 -9.76 -12.73 1.52
N THR A 217 -9.10 -13.89 1.48
CA THR A 217 -9.62 -15.20 1.91
C THR A 217 -8.65 -15.86 2.88
N HIS A 218 -9.10 -16.94 3.56
CA HIS A 218 -8.24 -17.71 4.46
C HIS A 218 -7.06 -18.33 3.70
N ASP A 219 -7.31 -18.85 2.50
CA ASP A 219 -6.27 -19.45 1.66
C ASP A 219 -5.25 -18.40 1.21
N SER A 220 -5.70 -17.27 0.66
CA SER A 220 -4.79 -16.21 0.21
C SER A 220 -3.98 -15.57 1.36
N LEU A 221 -4.53 -15.50 2.57
CA LEU A 221 -3.80 -15.07 3.76
C LEU A 221 -2.69 -16.06 4.15
N SER A 222 -2.99 -17.38 4.08
CA SER A 222 -2.01 -18.43 4.34
C SER A 222 -0.90 -18.46 3.28
N GLU A 223 -1.28 -18.34 2.01
CA GLU A 223 -0.35 -18.27 0.89
C GLU A 223 0.58 -17.05 0.98
N ALA A 224 0.04 -15.88 1.34
CA ALA A 224 0.83 -14.68 1.57
C ALA A 224 1.87 -14.90 2.69
N SER A 225 1.46 -15.50 3.82
CA SER A 225 2.38 -15.80 4.91
C SER A 225 3.49 -16.76 4.48
N THR A 226 3.14 -17.80 3.73
CA THR A 226 4.11 -18.78 3.20
C THR A 226 5.08 -18.13 2.20
N PHE A 227 4.57 -17.29 1.29
CA PHE A 227 5.39 -16.57 0.33
C PHE A 227 6.44 -15.69 1.04
N ILE A 228 6.02 -14.87 1.98
CA ILE A 228 6.91 -13.98 2.75
C ILE A 228 7.94 -14.81 3.52
N GLU A 229 7.52 -15.88 4.21
CA GLU A 229 8.41 -16.76 4.93
C GLU A 229 9.52 -17.33 4.04
N VAL A 230 9.17 -17.85 2.87
CA VAL A 230 10.13 -18.46 1.94
C VAL A 230 11.15 -17.44 1.46
N ILE A 231 10.72 -16.26 1.04
CA ILE A 231 11.61 -15.21 0.54
C ILE A 231 12.55 -14.74 1.67
N GLU A 232 12.02 -14.39 2.84
CA GLU A 232 12.83 -13.91 3.97
C GLU A 232 13.86 -14.96 4.43
N LYS A 233 13.48 -16.23 4.53
CA LYS A 233 14.39 -17.31 4.90
C LYS A 233 15.50 -17.54 3.87
N ARG A 234 15.18 -17.39 2.58
CA ARG A 234 16.18 -17.60 1.50
C ARG A 234 17.17 -16.45 1.39
N GLN A 235 16.71 -15.21 1.53
CA GLN A 235 17.55 -14.02 1.37
C GLN A 235 18.20 -13.58 2.69
N GLY A 236 17.63 -13.93 3.84
CA GLY A 236 18.05 -13.40 5.13
C GLY A 236 17.73 -11.91 5.30
N LEU A 237 16.86 -11.37 4.45
CA LEU A 237 16.37 -9.99 4.46
C LEU A 237 14.87 -9.99 4.75
N LYS A 238 14.41 -9.02 5.54
CA LYS A 238 12.99 -8.90 5.85
C LYS A 238 12.26 -8.02 4.85
N ILE A 239 11.08 -8.47 4.46
CA ILE A 239 10.13 -7.70 3.66
C ILE A 239 9.30 -6.83 4.62
N ALA A 240 9.03 -5.57 4.25
CA ALA A 240 8.21 -4.63 5.04
C ALA A 240 8.69 -4.46 6.51
N CYS A 241 10.00 -4.43 6.73
CA CYS A 241 10.59 -4.09 8.02
C CYS A 241 10.63 -2.55 8.14
N LEU A 242 9.60 -1.95 8.76
CA LEU A 242 9.42 -0.50 8.80
C LEU A 242 10.61 0.21 9.44
N GLU A 243 11.09 -0.30 10.56
CA GLU A 243 12.24 0.24 11.30
C GLU A 243 13.52 0.19 10.44
N GLY A 244 13.73 -0.91 9.73
CA GLY A 244 14.86 -1.08 8.83
C GLY A 244 14.79 -0.12 7.63
N ILE A 245 13.61 0.08 7.06
CA ILE A 245 13.38 1.05 5.98
C ILE A 245 13.64 2.46 6.49
N ALA A 246 13.08 2.84 7.64
CA ALA A 246 13.26 4.16 8.25
C ALA A 246 14.73 4.48 8.50
N TYR A 247 15.51 3.51 9.00
CA TYR A 247 16.94 3.69 9.22
C TYR A 247 17.72 3.84 7.90
N ARG A 248 17.43 3.01 6.90
CA ARG A 248 18.07 3.10 5.58
C ARG A 248 17.74 4.40 4.85
N GLN A 249 16.53 4.95 5.05
CA GLN A 249 16.13 6.26 4.53
C GLN A 249 16.73 7.44 5.34
N GLY A 250 17.42 7.17 6.44
CA GLY A 250 17.96 8.21 7.33
C GLY A 250 16.90 8.95 8.13
N TRP A 251 15.70 8.38 8.30
CA TRP A 251 14.60 8.99 9.05
C TRP A 251 14.70 8.78 10.56
N ILE A 252 15.40 7.73 10.96
CA ILE A 252 15.77 7.46 12.37
C ILE A 252 17.27 7.18 12.46
N THR A 253 17.84 7.43 13.65
CA THR A 253 19.27 7.17 13.92
C THR A 253 19.52 5.70 14.31
N ALA A 254 20.78 5.28 14.30
CA ALA A 254 21.17 3.95 14.79
C ALA A 254 20.82 3.77 16.28
N GLU A 255 20.93 4.83 17.09
CA GLU A 255 20.55 4.83 18.52
C GLU A 255 19.05 4.57 18.67
N LYS A 256 18.22 5.28 17.88
CA LYS A 256 16.76 5.07 17.88
C LYS A 256 16.41 3.66 17.43
N LEU A 257 17.07 3.13 16.40
CA LEU A 257 16.83 1.76 15.95
C LEU A 257 17.21 0.72 17.01
N ARG A 258 18.32 0.94 17.79
CA ARG A 258 18.69 0.09 18.90
C ARG A 258 17.67 0.14 20.04
N GLU A 259 17.13 1.34 20.35
CA GLU A 259 16.07 1.54 21.33
C GLU A 259 14.81 0.74 20.96
N VAL A 260 14.33 0.88 19.73
CA VAL A 260 13.16 0.16 19.21
C VAL A 260 13.39 -1.37 19.18
N ALA A 261 14.60 -1.82 18.87
CA ALA A 261 14.94 -3.23 18.84
C ALA A 261 15.03 -3.87 20.26
N ALA A 262 15.33 -3.07 21.30
CA ALA A 262 15.62 -3.58 22.64
C ALA A 262 14.58 -4.54 23.23
N PRO A 263 13.26 -4.28 23.16
CA PRO A 263 12.25 -5.22 23.68
C PRO A 263 12.14 -6.51 22.85
N MET A 264 12.67 -6.54 21.62
CA MET A 264 12.55 -7.64 20.67
C MET A 264 13.83 -8.47 20.52
N LEU A 265 14.90 -8.21 21.27
CA LEU A 265 16.19 -8.86 21.10
C LEU A 265 16.18 -10.38 21.32
N LYS A 266 15.15 -10.92 21.98
CA LYS A 266 14.96 -12.36 22.17
C LYS A 266 14.38 -13.07 20.95
N ASN A 267 13.92 -12.35 19.95
CA ASN A 267 13.38 -12.92 18.71
C ASN A 267 14.19 -12.53 17.49
N GLN A 268 13.93 -13.21 16.37
CA GLN A 268 14.66 -13.01 15.11
C GLN A 268 14.45 -11.61 14.51
N TYR A 269 13.29 -10.98 14.77
CA TYR A 269 13.00 -9.65 14.23
C TYR A 269 13.92 -8.60 14.86
N GLY A 270 14.00 -8.55 16.20
CA GLY A 270 14.89 -7.61 16.89
C GLY A 270 16.37 -7.85 16.57
N GLN A 271 16.80 -9.13 16.44
CA GLN A 271 18.17 -9.47 16.02
C GLN A 271 18.46 -8.98 14.60
N TYR A 272 17.48 -9.04 13.69
CA TYR A 272 17.62 -8.52 12.34
C TYR A 272 17.82 -7.00 12.33
N LEU A 273 17.15 -6.24 13.19
CA LEU A 273 17.33 -4.78 13.28
C LEU A 273 18.78 -4.42 13.64
N LEU A 274 19.39 -5.16 14.58
CA LEU A 274 20.81 -4.96 14.89
C LEU A 274 21.74 -5.33 13.72
N LYS A 275 21.38 -6.38 12.97
CA LYS A 275 22.12 -6.77 11.74
C LYS A 275 22.07 -5.64 10.70
N VAL A 276 20.90 -5.00 10.49
CA VAL A 276 20.74 -3.87 9.57
C VAL A 276 21.68 -2.72 9.93
N ILE A 277 21.80 -2.37 11.22
CA ILE A 277 22.74 -1.33 11.67
C ILE A 277 24.17 -1.69 11.26
N GLY A 278 24.63 -2.91 11.60
CA GLY A 278 25.98 -3.35 11.28
C GLY A 278 26.27 -3.45 9.78
N GLU A 279 25.26 -3.75 8.96
CA GLU A 279 25.41 -3.78 7.50
C GLU A 279 25.60 -2.37 6.92
N VAL A 280 24.73 -1.41 7.30
CA VAL A 280 24.82 -0.03 6.84
C VAL A 280 26.12 0.64 7.32
N GLU A 281 26.51 0.45 8.59
CA GLU A 281 27.77 0.98 9.14
C GLU A 281 29.00 0.43 8.40
N ARG A 282 28.96 -0.83 7.95
CA ARG A 282 30.08 -1.48 7.25
C ARG A 282 30.16 -1.12 5.78
N THR A 283 29.05 -1.02 5.09
CA THR A 283 28.99 -0.88 3.62
C THR A 283 28.78 0.56 3.17
N GLY A 284 28.23 1.39 4.02
CA GLY A 284 27.71 2.71 3.63
C GLY A 284 26.51 2.62 2.67
N ASP A 285 26.01 1.40 2.38
CA ASP A 285 24.93 1.18 1.43
C ASP A 285 23.58 1.12 2.17
N ALA A 286 22.78 2.12 1.90
CA ALA A 286 21.40 2.21 2.39
C ALA A 286 20.38 1.45 1.49
N ASN A 287 20.82 0.85 0.37
CA ASN A 287 19.94 0.30 -0.67
C ASN A 287 19.75 -1.24 -0.63
N LEU A 288 20.23 -1.93 0.41
CA LEU A 288 20.04 -3.38 0.55
C LEU A 288 18.66 -3.74 1.12
#